data_c3e7b515a69add6bc95cc11e35b6b235
#
_entry.id   c3e7b515a69add6bc95cc11e35b6b235
#
_cell.length_a   1.000
_cell.length_b   1.000
_cell.length_c   1.000
_cell.angle_alpha   90.00
_cell.angle_beta   90.00
_cell.angle_gamma   90.00
#
_symmetry.space_group_name_H-M   'P 1'
#
loop_
_entity.id
_entity.type
_entity.pdbx_description
1 polymer ?
#
loop_
_entity_poly.entity_id
_entity_poly.type
_entity_poly.pdbx_seq_one_letter_code
_entity_poly.pdbx_strand_id
1 'polypeptide(L)'
;MGKTKAKPAKPSKKIVAKAKPAAKKLPIPKSTRVTRPVPIVAAPPAPPAQRDELAAPRDIGRLIRYGERFGANKIDVRMWSAPGTLAPAQLPVASGALAIFDPADKKSWKVLDRPAGAGQFRIMLSLVRPATALDSTKDELAAIVIHTGRPPIARWTVAQWKGQKKPKSADDLPTISSSTGWLALIDASAGSPGVLALPDAKGTQPVEVPLTDGRRALAIPSGKCEFTAYWAVDAQDKPICLVIDFAAISQKDWKAKPV
;
A
#
# COMPACT_ATOMS: atom_id res chain seq x y z
N MET A 1 -32.47 15.48 47.77
CA MET A 1 -32.97 16.86 47.80
C MET A 1 -31.90 17.76 47.19
N GLY A 2 -32.25 18.63 46.28
CA GLY A 2 -31.31 19.63 45.69
C GLY A 2 -31.45 19.75 44.16
N LYS A 3 -32.61 20.25 43.69
CA LYS A 3 -32.81 20.67 42.29
C LYS A 3 -32.25 22.09 42.12
N THR A 4 -31.35 22.30 41.19
CA THR A 4 -30.96 23.63 40.72
C THR A 4 -31.41 23.82 39.28
N LYS A 5 -32.37 24.75 39.09
CA LYS A 5 -32.88 25.24 37.82
C LYS A 5 -31.94 26.27 37.23
N ALA A 6 -31.52 26.10 35.99
CA ALA A 6 -30.87 27.17 35.21
C ALA A 6 -31.89 27.89 34.32
N LYS A 7 -31.77 29.21 34.33
CA LYS A 7 -32.64 30.23 33.72
C LYS A 7 -32.25 30.45 32.23
N PRO A 8 -33.20 30.76 31.34
CA PRO A 8 -32.88 31.05 29.93
C PRO A 8 -32.47 32.50 29.72
N ALA A 9 -31.49 32.69 28.83
CA ALA A 9 -31.02 34.02 28.40
C ALA A 9 -31.87 34.56 27.24
N LYS A 10 -32.11 35.85 27.26
CA LYS A 10 -32.91 36.64 26.33
C LYS A 10 -32.13 37.01 25.05
N PRO A 11 -32.84 37.34 23.93
CA PRO A 11 -32.26 37.59 22.63
C PRO A 11 -31.79 39.04 22.46
N SER A 12 -30.68 39.20 21.73
CA SER A 12 -30.09 40.50 21.39
C SER A 12 -30.59 41.05 20.03
N LYS A 13 -30.99 42.23 20.10
CA LYS A 13 -31.14 43.40 19.23
C LYS A 13 -30.81 43.32 17.73
N LYS A 14 -31.82 43.72 16.97
CA LYS A 14 -31.79 44.19 15.57
C LYS A 14 -30.77 45.29 15.35
N ILE A 15 -29.96 45.15 14.29
CA ILE A 15 -29.15 46.23 13.73
C ILE A 15 -29.80 46.70 12.42
N VAL A 16 -30.03 48.00 12.38
CA VAL A 16 -30.69 48.76 11.30
C VAL A 16 -29.74 48.93 10.13
N ALA A 17 -30.24 48.66 8.92
CA ALA A 17 -29.54 48.89 7.66
C ALA A 17 -29.38 50.39 7.38
N LYS A 18 -28.16 50.83 7.09
CA LYS A 18 -27.85 52.17 6.57
C LYS A 18 -27.63 52.14 5.06
N ALA A 19 -28.19 53.15 4.41
CA ALA A 19 -28.34 53.33 2.98
C ALA A 19 -27.02 53.39 2.19
N LYS A 20 -27.10 52.87 0.95
CA LYS A 20 -26.08 52.99 -0.12
C LYS A 20 -25.86 54.41 -0.57
N PRO A 21 -24.63 54.90 -0.77
CA PRO A 21 -24.34 56.05 -1.60
C PRO A 21 -24.22 55.67 -3.08
N ALA A 22 -24.71 56.54 -3.95
CA ALA A 22 -24.74 56.40 -5.39
C ALA A 22 -23.34 56.38 -6.00
N ALA A 23 -23.09 55.40 -6.86
CA ALA A 23 -21.84 55.25 -7.62
C ALA A 23 -21.79 56.25 -8.79
N LYS A 24 -20.81 57.15 -8.78
CA LYS A 24 -20.42 57.99 -9.94
C LYS A 24 -19.81 57.09 -11.02
N LYS A 25 -20.37 57.13 -12.25
CA LYS A 25 -19.83 56.51 -13.43
C LYS A 25 -18.49 57.16 -13.82
N LEU A 26 -17.41 56.38 -13.71
CA LEU A 26 -16.09 56.73 -14.28
C LEU A 26 -16.06 56.39 -15.77
N PRO A 27 -15.38 57.19 -16.63
CA PRO A 27 -15.26 56.91 -18.03
C PRO A 27 -14.40 55.67 -18.29
N ILE A 28 -14.89 54.80 -19.18
CA ILE A 28 -14.21 53.55 -19.58
C ILE A 28 -12.97 53.89 -20.42
N PRO A 29 -11.76 53.53 -20.00
CA PRO A 29 -10.59 53.70 -20.86
C PRO A 29 -10.67 52.77 -22.07
N LYS A 30 -10.41 53.31 -23.28
CA LYS A 30 -10.32 52.53 -24.52
C LYS A 30 -9.21 51.49 -24.37
N SER A 31 -9.60 50.23 -24.34
CA SER A 31 -8.70 49.08 -24.27
C SER A 31 -7.82 49.01 -25.51
N THR A 32 -6.56 49.38 -25.38
CA THR A 32 -5.52 48.99 -26.33
C THR A 32 -5.28 47.50 -26.16
N ARG A 33 -5.65 46.73 -27.18
CA ARG A 33 -5.51 45.30 -27.25
C ARG A 33 -3.99 44.97 -27.32
N VAL A 34 -3.37 44.82 -26.15
CA VAL A 34 -2.00 44.28 -26.04
C VAL A 34 -2.10 42.79 -26.33
N THR A 35 -1.67 42.38 -27.51
CA THR A 35 -1.48 40.99 -27.83
C THR A 35 -0.41 40.42 -26.91
N ARG A 36 -0.83 39.75 -25.83
CA ARG A 36 0.08 38.96 -25.00
C ARG A 36 0.70 37.85 -25.87
N PRO A 37 2.04 37.70 -25.84
CA PRO A 37 2.64 36.55 -26.50
C PRO A 37 2.05 35.28 -25.88
N VAL A 38 1.55 34.37 -26.73
CA VAL A 38 1.07 33.06 -26.31
C VAL A 38 2.26 32.34 -25.65
N PRO A 39 2.16 31.93 -24.39
CA PRO A 39 3.24 31.17 -23.78
C PRO A 39 3.47 29.89 -24.60
N ILE A 40 4.70 29.71 -25.09
CA ILE A 40 5.11 28.45 -25.70
C ILE A 40 4.99 27.39 -24.59
N VAL A 41 3.92 26.60 -24.64
CA VAL A 41 3.75 25.45 -23.76
C VAL A 41 4.85 24.48 -24.17
N ALA A 42 5.85 24.33 -23.31
CA ALA A 42 6.89 23.32 -23.49
C ALA A 42 6.21 21.96 -23.68
N ALA A 43 6.63 21.21 -24.70
CA ALA A 43 6.12 19.86 -24.93
C ALA A 43 6.24 19.06 -23.62
N PRO A 44 5.22 18.28 -23.23
CA PRO A 44 5.30 17.44 -22.05
C PRO A 44 6.56 16.56 -22.14
N PRO A 45 7.31 16.38 -21.03
CA PRO A 45 8.48 15.51 -21.04
C PRO A 45 8.08 14.13 -21.54
N ALA A 46 8.93 13.53 -22.37
CA ALA A 46 8.72 12.16 -22.86
C ALA A 46 8.48 11.23 -21.66
N PRO A 47 7.50 10.31 -21.76
CA PRO A 47 7.25 9.36 -20.68
C PRO A 47 8.55 8.59 -20.38
N PRO A 48 8.85 8.33 -19.10
CA PRO A 48 10.03 7.57 -18.73
C PRO A 48 9.97 6.19 -19.41
N ALA A 49 11.12 5.69 -19.85
CA ALA A 49 11.20 4.36 -20.45
C ALA A 49 10.67 3.32 -19.46
N GLN A 50 9.68 2.56 -19.87
CA GLN A 50 9.13 1.48 -19.05
C GLN A 50 10.23 0.44 -18.79
N ARG A 51 10.26 -0.06 -17.54
CA ARG A 51 11.16 -1.16 -17.20
C ARG A 51 10.73 -2.43 -17.93
N ASP A 52 11.71 -3.15 -18.41
CA ASP A 52 11.52 -4.46 -19.02
C ASP A 52 11.36 -5.51 -17.91
N GLU A 53 10.19 -5.55 -17.30
CA GLU A 53 9.79 -6.50 -16.26
C GLU A 53 8.69 -7.43 -16.77
N LEU A 54 8.71 -8.67 -16.32
CA LEU A 54 7.67 -9.64 -16.69
C LEU A 54 6.32 -9.18 -16.13
N ALA A 55 5.30 -9.17 -16.99
CA ALA A 55 3.94 -8.93 -16.54
C ALA A 55 3.47 -10.03 -15.57
N ALA A 56 2.65 -9.66 -14.59
CA ALA A 56 2.07 -10.65 -13.70
C ALA A 56 1.24 -11.67 -14.49
N PRO A 57 1.37 -12.99 -14.19
CA PRO A 57 0.70 -14.04 -14.97
C PRO A 57 -0.82 -14.08 -14.75
N ARG A 58 -1.32 -13.30 -13.80
CA ARG A 58 -2.73 -13.25 -13.40
C ARG A 58 -3.09 -11.86 -12.86
N ASP A 59 -4.38 -11.54 -12.75
CA ASP A 59 -4.85 -10.26 -12.16
C ASP A 59 -4.62 -10.23 -10.64
N ILE A 60 -3.43 -9.82 -10.24
CA ILE A 60 -3.06 -9.66 -8.82
C ILE A 60 -3.97 -8.63 -8.12
N GLY A 61 -4.56 -7.69 -8.87
CA GLY A 61 -5.51 -6.74 -8.33
C GLY A 61 -6.71 -7.37 -7.64
N ARG A 62 -7.06 -8.60 -7.99
CA ARG A 62 -8.12 -9.36 -7.29
C ARG A 62 -7.80 -9.63 -5.82
N LEU A 63 -6.54 -9.83 -5.47
CA LEU A 63 -6.12 -10.05 -4.07
C LEU A 63 -6.33 -8.82 -3.17
N ILE A 64 -6.45 -7.64 -3.74
CA ILE A 64 -6.59 -6.39 -2.99
C ILE A 64 -7.99 -5.77 -3.08
N ARG A 65 -8.94 -6.46 -3.75
CA ARG A 65 -10.34 -6.01 -3.85
C ARG A 65 -11.16 -6.62 -2.73
N TYR A 66 -11.68 -5.77 -1.86
CA TYR A 66 -12.61 -6.23 -0.81
C TYR A 66 -13.82 -6.92 -1.42
N GLY A 67 -14.18 -8.08 -0.88
CA GLY A 67 -15.33 -8.86 -1.33
C GLY A 67 -15.10 -9.67 -2.62
N GLU A 68 -13.92 -9.60 -3.24
CA GLU A 68 -13.58 -10.42 -4.41
C GLU A 68 -13.72 -11.90 -4.08
N ARG A 69 -14.27 -12.67 -5.01
CA ARG A 69 -14.54 -14.10 -4.82
C ARG A 69 -13.57 -14.97 -5.60
N PHE A 70 -13.16 -16.06 -4.95
CA PHE A 70 -12.34 -17.13 -5.50
C PHE A 70 -12.98 -18.48 -5.15
N GLY A 71 -13.80 -18.99 -6.07
CA GLY A 71 -14.63 -20.16 -5.77
C GLY A 71 -15.55 -19.93 -4.57
N ALA A 72 -15.45 -20.80 -3.56
CA ALA A 72 -16.22 -20.69 -2.32
C ALA A 72 -15.64 -19.69 -1.30
N ASN A 73 -14.54 -19.03 -1.62
CA ASN A 73 -13.84 -18.10 -0.75
C ASN A 73 -14.08 -16.65 -1.15
N LYS A 74 -13.89 -15.73 -0.21
CA LYS A 74 -13.90 -14.28 -0.44
C LYS A 74 -12.69 -13.60 0.18
N ILE A 75 -12.30 -12.48 -0.41
CA ILE A 75 -11.25 -11.61 0.13
C ILE A 75 -11.85 -10.59 1.11
N ASP A 76 -11.22 -10.47 2.25
CA ASP A 76 -11.39 -9.39 3.21
C ASP A 76 -10.06 -8.60 3.30
N VAL A 77 -10.13 -7.28 3.12
CA VAL A 77 -8.95 -6.43 3.13
C VAL A 77 -9.01 -5.51 4.35
N ARG A 78 -7.98 -5.57 5.18
CA ARG A 78 -7.92 -4.78 6.42
C ARG A 78 -6.62 -3.98 6.48
N MET A 79 -6.73 -2.74 6.97
CA MET A 79 -5.54 -2.01 7.41
C MET A 79 -4.95 -2.72 8.61
N TRP A 80 -3.64 -2.93 8.59
CA TRP A 80 -2.98 -3.41 9.79
C TRP A 80 -2.73 -2.23 10.74
N SER A 81 -3.05 -2.44 12.02
CA SER A 81 -2.76 -1.50 13.10
C SER A 81 -1.91 -2.21 14.14
N ALA A 82 -0.96 -1.48 14.73
CA ALA A 82 -0.16 -2.03 15.81
C ALA A 82 -1.07 -2.40 17.01
N PRO A 83 -0.77 -3.48 17.74
CA PRO A 83 -1.55 -3.90 18.91
C PRO A 83 -1.78 -2.74 19.88
N GLY A 84 -3.02 -2.58 20.34
CA GLY A 84 -3.40 -1.52 21.28
C GLY A 84 -3.57 -0.12 20.68
N THR A 85 -3.47 0.04 19.37
CA THR A 85 -3.70 1.33 18.69
C THR A 85 -4.75 1.21 17.59
N LEU A 86 -5.44 2.32 17.28
CA LEU A 86 -6.31 2.43 16.10
C LEU A 86 -5.57 3.05 14.91
N ALA A 87 -4.35 3.54 15.11
CA ALA A 87 -3.57 4.13 14.05
C ALA A 87 -3.04 3.05 13.09
N PRO A 88 -3.16 3.23 11.77
CA PRO A 88 -2.55 2.31 10.81
C PRO A 88 -1.05 2.22 11.03
N ALA A 89 -0.54 1.00 11.11
CA ALA A 89 0.89 0.77 11.19
C ALA A 89 1.56 1.13 9.86
N GLN A 90 2.79 1.59 9.95
CA GLN A 90 3.57 2.06 8.81
C GLN A 90 4.95 1.43 8.81
N LEU A 91 5.39 1.01 7.63
CA LEU A 91 6.76 0.56 7.40
C LEU A 91 7.62 1.77 6.99
N PRO A 92 8.57 2.21 7.83
CA PRO A 92 9.48 3.27 7.47
C PRO A 92 10.53 2.77 6.49
N VAL A 93 10.70 3.48 5.36
CA VAL A 93 11.71 3.19 4.33
C VAL A 93 12.44 4.48 4.02
N ALA A 94 13.61 4.67 4.60
CA ALA A 94 14.40 5.89 4.42
C ALA A 94 15.23 5.89 3.13
N SER A 95 15.79 4.73 2.76
CA SER A 95 16.63 4.57 1.57
C SER A 95 15.87 4.50 0.25
N GLY A 96 14.57 4.28 0.32
CA GLY A 96 13.75 3.97 -0.85
C GLY A 96 13.88 2.52 -1.34
N ALA A 97 14.72 1.69 -0.73
CA ALA A 97 14.91 0.29 -1.09
C ALA A 97 14.31 -0.62 0.00
N LEU A 98 13.55 -1.63 -0.45
CA LEU A 98 12.98 -2.65 0.42
C LEU A 98 13.75 -3.95 0.31
N ALA A 99 13.94 -4.60 1.45
CA ALA A 99 14.40 -5.98 1.52
C ALA A 99 13.35 -6.90 2.13
N ILE A 100 13.36 -8.15 1.67
CA ILE A 100 12.48 -9.22 2.13
C ILE A 100 13.37 -10.41 2.47
N PHE A 101 13.09 -11.09 3.60
CA PHE A 101 13.89 -12.23 4.04
C PHE A 101 13.14 -13.10 5.06
N ASP A 102 13.58 -14.34 5.25
CA ASP A 102 13.22 -15.17 6.39
C ASP A 102 14.03 -14.69 7.60
N PRO A 103 13.40 -14.24 8.70
CA PRO A 103 14.10 -13.66 9.85
C PRO A 103 15.13 -14.57 10.51
N ALA A 104 15.02 -15.88 10.36
CA ALA A 104 15.99 -16.84 10.93
C ALA A 104 17.03 -17.33 9.92
N ASP A 105 16.89 -17.00 8.62
CA ASP A 105 17.85 -17.38 7.58
C ASP A 105 18.53 -16.16 6.97
N LYS A 106 19.79 -15.91 7.35
CA LYS A 106 20.60 -14.81 6.80
C LYS A 106 20.80 -14.88 5.28
N LYS A 107 20.73 -16.08 4.68
CA LYS A 107 20.92 -16.28 3.25
C LYS A 107 19.69 -15.93 2.43
N SER A 108 18.53 -15.84 3.07
CA SER A 108 17.27 -15.50 2.42
C SER A 108 17.13 -14.00 2.09
N TRP A 109 18.06 -13.15 2.55
CA TRP A 109 18.05 -11.70 2.31
C TRP A 109 17.98 -11.36 0.83
N LYS A 110 16.89 -10.71 0.42
CA LYS A 110 16.63 -10.29 -0.96
C LYS A 110 16.26 -8.79 -0.97
N VAL A 111 17.03 -7.99 -1.67
CA VAL A 111 16.71 -6.57 -1.90
C VAL A 111 15.94 -6.46 -3.21
N LEU A 112 14.81 -5.79 -3.19
CA LEU A 112 14.02 -5.54 -4.40
C LEU A 112 14.79 -4.66 -5.39
N ASP A 113 14.74 -4.99 -6.67
CA ASP A 113 15.43 -4.22 -7.73
C ASP A 113 14.73 -2.88 -7.98
N ARG A 114 13.40 -2.86 -7.96
CA ARG A 114 12.63 -1.63 -8.09
C ARG A 114 12.60 -0.88 -6.75
N PRO A 115 13.01 0.40 -6.71
CA PRO A 115 12.89 1.21 -5.50
C PRO A 115 11.41 1.48 -5.18
N ALA A 116 11.07 1.37 -3.92
CA ALA A 116 9.75 1.72 -3.39
C ALA A 116 9.57 3.25 -3.24
N GLY A 117 10.69 3.99 -3.21
CA GLY A 117 10.75 5.38 -2.78
C GLY A 117 10.91 5.50 -1.26
N ALA A 118 11.39 6.66 -0.80
CA ALA A 118 11.48 6.95 0.62
C ALA A 118 10.10 7.36 1.17
N GLY A 119 9.76 6.91 2.38
CA GLY A 119 8.48 7.27 3.00
C GLY A 119 8.07 6.38 4.16
N GLN A 120 6.84 6.60 4.63
CA GLN A 120 6.13 5.79 5.62
C GLN A 120 5.00 5.06 4.89
N PHE A 121 5.13 3.76 4.71
CA PHE A 121 4.22 2.99 3.87
C PHE A 121 3.16 2.28 4.69
N ARG A 122 1.90 2.49 4.34
CA ARG A 122 0.77 1.79 4.94
C ARG A 122 0.76 0.34 4.52
N ILE A 123 0.36 -0.51 5.45
CA ILE A 123 0.28 -1.95 5.25
C ILE A 123 -1.17 -2.38 5.33
N MET A 124 -1.58 -3.22 4.39
CA MET A 124 -2.87 -3.87 4.40
C MET A 124 -2.67 -5.38 4.36
N LEU A 125 -3.53 -6.08 5.07
CA LEU A 125 -3.64 -7.52 5.04
C LEU A 125 -4.79 -7.90 4.11
N SER A 126 -4.52 -8.74 3.16
CA SER A 126 -5.54 -9.41 2.37
C SER A 126 -5.74 -10.80 2.95
N LEU A 127 -6.93 -11.04 3.45
CA LEU A 127 -7.32 -12.28 4.11
C LEU A 127 -8.31 -13.03 3.23
N VAL A 128 -8.12 -14.32 3.09
CA VAL A 128 -9.09 -15.19 2.43
C VAL A 128 -9.84 -16.00 3.48
N ARG A 129 -11.14 -16.10 3.30
CA ARG A 129 -12.02 -16.91 4.14
C ARG A 129 -13.12 -17.57 3.34
N PRO A 130 -13.72 -18.67 3.81
CA PRO A 130 -14.94 -19.20 3.22
C PRO A 130 -16.03 -18.14 3.17
N ALA A 131 -16.71 -17.97 2.03
CA ALA A 131 -17.73 -16.93 1.85
C ALA A 131 -18.90 -17.06 2.84
N THR A 132 -19.14 -18.28 3.36
CA THR A 132 -20.15 -18.61 4.37
C THR A 132 -19.68 -18.41 5.80
N ALA A 133 -18.38 -18.18 6.05
CA ALA A 133 -17.87 -17.95 7.40
C ALA A 133 -18.27 -16.57 7.91
N LEU A 134 -18.86 -16.53 9.10
CA LEU A 134 -19.27 -15.29 9.77
C LEU A 134 -18.18 -14.74 10.70
N ASP A 135 -17.28 -15.58 11.17
CA ASP A 135 -16.21 -15.22 12.09
C ASP A 135 -14.84 -15.16 11.38
N SER A 136 -13.88 -14.52 12.03
CA SER A 136 -12.52 -14.36 11.55
C SER A 136 -11.57 -15.51 11.93
N THR A 137 -12.06 -16.54 12.62
CA THR A 137 -11.20 -17.66 13.09
C THR A 137 -10.68 -18.53 11.97
N LYS A 138 -11.31 -18.44 10.78
CA LYS A 138 -10.91 -19.15 9.57
C LYS A 138 -10.21 -18.25 8.55
N ASP A 139 -9.81 -17.06 8.96
CA ASP A 139 -9.08 -16.16 8.08
C ASP A 139 -7.67 -16.70 7.84
N GLU A 140 -7.27 -16.78 6.58
CA GLU A 140 -5.92 -17.13 6.15
C GLU A 140 -5.31 -15.95 5.41
N LEU A 141 -4.03 -15.69 5.62
CA LEU A 141 -3.32 -14.59 4.97
C LEU A 141 -3.09 -14.93 3.49
N ALA A 142 -3.80 -14.24 2.61
CA ALA A 142 -3.64 -14.38 1.16
C ALA A 142 -2.52 -13.50 0.60
N ALA A 143 -2.45 -12.26 1.06
CA ALA A 143 -1.41 -11.32 0.62
C ALA A 143 -1.14 -10.23 1.66
N ILE A 144 0.07 -9.66 1.59
CA ILE A 144 0.42 -8.39 2.21
C ILE A 144 0.52 -7.33 1.11
N VAL A 145 -0.02 -6.16 1.39
CA VAL A 145 0.00 -5.01 0.49
C VAL A 145 0.71 -3.85 1.15
N ILE A 146 1.76 -3.36 0.52
CA ILE A 146 2.52 -2.19 0.96
C ILE A 146 2.23 -1.06 -0.02
N HIS A 147 1.56 -0.03 0.46
CA HIS A 147 1.20 1.12 -0.38
C HIS A 147 2.34 2.12 -0.47
N THR A 148 2.90 2.31 -1.67
CA THR A 148 4.02 3.22 -1.95
C THR A 148 3.57 4.46 -2.73
N GLY A 149 2.39 4.43 -3.34
CA GLY A 149 1.88 5.51 -4.17
C GLY A 149 0.35 5.62 -4.14
N ARG A 150 -0.19 6.35 -5.09
CA ARG A 150 -1.64 6.54 -5.25
C ARG A 150 -2.10 6.03 -6.61
N PRO A 151 -3.28 5.41 -6.70
CA PRO A 151 -3.89 5.01 -7.98
C PRO A 151 -3.99 6.19 -8.97
N PRO A 152 -4.09 5.92 -10.29
CA PRO A 152 -4.49 4.65 -10.88
C PRO A 152 -3.32 3.67 -11.12
N ILE A 153 -3.62 2.37 -11.04
CA ILE A 153 -2.72 1.29 -11.43
C ILE A 153 -2.86 1.07 -12.92
N ALA A 154 -1.75 1.13 -13.66
CA ALA A 154 -1.73 0.88 -15.10
C ALA A 154 -1.41 -0.58 -15.43
N ARG A 155 -0.49 -1.20 -14.67
CA ARG A 155 -0.09 -2.60 -14.91
C ARG A 155 0.45 -3.26 -13.63
N TRP A 156 0.51 -4.60 -13.67
CA TRP A 156 1.14 -5.44 -12.68
C TRP A 156 2.37 -6.13 -13.24
N THR A 157 3.47 -6.09 -12.52
CA THR A 157 4.74 -6.72 -12.91
C THR A 157 5.25 -7.60 -11.80
N VAL A 158 6.03 -8.62 -12.16
CA VAL A 158 6.70 -9.49 -11.20
C VAL A 158 7.84 -8.71 -10.55
N ALA A 159 7.88 -8.68 -9.22
CA ALA A 159 8.98 -8.06 -8.49
C ALA A 159 10.24 -8.93 -8.64
N GLN A 160 11.38 -8.27 -8.88
CA GLN A 160 12.68 -8.90 -9.05
C GLN A 160 13.61 -8.49 -7.91
N TRP A 161 14.64 -9.29 -7.69
CA TRP A 161 15.68 -9.02 -6.70
C TRP A 161 16.91 -8.45 -7.38
N LYS A 162 17.65 -7.60 -6.69
CA LYS A 162 18.95 -7.11 -7.18
C LYS A 162 19.88 -8.30 -7.48
N GLY A 163 20.47 -8.29 -8.68
CA GLY A 163 21.38 -9.32 -9.12
C GLY A 163 20.73 -10.63 -9.60
N GLN A 164 19.41 -10.71 -9.63
CA GLN A 164 18.71 -11.86 -10.19
C GLN A 164 18.65 -11.80 -11.72
N LYS A 165 18.72 -12.95 -12.37
CA LYS A 165 18.41 -13.06 -13.79
C LYS A 165 16.92 -12.75 -14.00
N LYS A 166 16.62 -12.00 -15.05
CA LYS A 166 15.23 -11.71 -15.40
C LYS A 166 14.46 -13.01 -15.68
N PRO A 167 13.27 -13.20 -15.09
CA PRO A 167 12.43 -14.34 -15.39
C PRO A 167 12.01 -14.28 -16.86
N LYS A 168 12.00 -15.42 -17.54
CA LYS A 168 11.64 -15.50 -18.96
C LYS A 168 10.18 -15.92 -19.18
N SER A 169 9.58 -16.54 -18.21
CA SER A 169 8.21 -17.07 -18.29
C SER A 169 7.53 -17.06 -16.91
N ALA A 170 6.23 -17.33 -16.93
CA ALA A 170 5.44 -17.48 -15.71
C ALA A 170 5.85 -18.70 -14.85
N ASP A 171 6.61 -19.64 -15.41
CA ASP A 171 7.10 -20.82 -14.70
C ASP A 171 8.44 -20.58 -13.99
N ASP A 172 9.10 -19.45 -14.30
CA ASP A 172 10.39 -19.03 -13.73
C ASP A 172 10.23 -17.79 -12.86
N LEU A 173 9.18 -17.77 -12.04
CA LEU A 173 8.93 -16.62 -11.16
C LEU A 173 9.94 -16.59 -10.01
N PRO A 174 10.43 -15.38 -9.66
CA PRO A 174 11.26 -15.22 -8.49
C PRO A 174 10.45 -15.49 -7.22
N THR A 175 10.88 -16.49 -6.45
CA THR A 175 10.25 -16.84 -5.19
C THR A 175 11.15 -16.51 -4.00
N ILE A 176 10.53 -16.28 -2.86
CA ILE A 176 11.16 -16.29 -1.54
C ILE A 176 10.58 -17.46 -0.78
N SER A 177 11.47 -18.25 -0.16
CA SER A 177 11.07 -19.34 0.72
C SER A 177 11.15 -18.88 2.17
N SER A 178 10.14 -19.22 2.96
CA SER A 178 10.21 -19.16 4.42
C SER A 178 10.26 -20.57 4.98
N SER A 179 11.39 -20.89 5.63
CA SER A 179 11.58 -22.14 6.34
C SER A 179 11.05 -22.09 7.77
N THR A 180 10.98 -20.91 8.34
CA THR A 180 10.53 -20.68 9.73
C THR A 180 9.05 -20.41 9.85
N GLY A 181 8.39 -20.09 8.75
CA GLY A 181 6.99 -19.63 8.73
C GLY A 181 6.84 -18.15 8.99
N TRP A 182 7.95 -17.38 8.91
CA TRP A 182 7.97 -15.95 9.02
C TRP A 182 8.61 -15.28 7.82
N LEU A 183 8.07 -14.14 7.44
CA LEU A 183 8.62 -13.22 6.46
C LEU A 183 8.89 -11.89 7.11
N ALA A 184 10.04 -11.28 6.86
CA ALA A 184 10.35 -9.94 7.32
C ALA A 184 10.53 -8.97 6.15
N LEU A 185 10.05 -7.75 6.34
CA LEU A 185 10.18 -6.60 5.46
C LEU A 185 10.92 -5.49 6.19
N ILE A 186 11.86 -4.83 5.53
CA ILE A 186 12.67 -3.77 6.14
C ILE A 186 13.23 -2.81 5.09
N ASP A 187 13.60 -1.61 5.52
CA ASP A 187 14.49 -0.73 4.77
C ASP A 187 15.86 -1.38 4.57
N ALA A 188 16.31 -1.45 3.31
CA ALA A 188 17.57 -2.12 2.94
C ALA A 188 18.83 -1.28 3.17
N SER A 189 18.73 -0.08 3.77
CA SER A 189 19.83 0.91 3.85
C SER A 189 21.11 0.40 4.51
N ALA A 190 20.99 -0.37 5.60
CA ALA A 190 22.13 -0.87 6.37
C ALA A 190 22.38 -2.37 6.20
N GLY A 191 21.85 -2.96 5.10
CA GLY A 191 22.00 -4.41 4.86
C GLY A 191 21.18 -5.29 5.76
N SER A 192 21.50 -6.58 5.79
CA SER A 192 20.79 -7.58 6.60
C SER A 192 21.01 -7.36 8.10
N PRO A 193 19.95 -7.31 8.91
CA PRO A 193 20.07 -7.20 10.37
C PRO A 193 20.55 -8.51 11.04
N GLY A 194 20.72 -9.56 10.25
CA GLY A 194 20.99 -10.89 10.78
C GLY A 194 19.72 -11.63 11.20
N VAL A 195 19.83 -12.49 12.21
CA VAL A 195 18.68 -13.22 12.76
C VAL A 195 17.89 -12.31 13.66
N LEU A 196 16.56 -12.28 13.48
CA LEU A 196 15.65 -11.51 14.34
C LEU A 196 15.08 -12.41 15.44
N ALA A 197 15.04 -11.89 16.68
CA ALA A 197 14.26 -12.50 17.73
C ALA A 197 12.78 -12.21 17.47
N LEU A 198 12.01 -13.23 17.17
CA LEU A 198 10.59 -13.12 16.94
C LEU A 198 9.80 -13.51 18.17
N PRO A 199 8.70 -12.83 18.48
CA PRO A 199 7.80 -13.28 19.51
C PRO A 199 7.06 -14.55 19.07
N ASP A 200 6.58 -15.33 20.02
CA ASP A 200 5.64 -16.41 19.76
C ASP A 200 4.31 -15.84 19.28
N ALA A 201 4.20 -15.60 17.98
CA ALA A 201 2.97 -15.09 17.41
C ALA A 201 2.10 -16.24 16.90
N LYS A 202 0.86 -16.25 17.34
CA LYS A 202 -0.19 -17.11 16.81
C LYS A 202 -1.08 -16.25 15.89
N GLY A 203 -1.41 -16.79 14.70
CA GLY A 203 -2.33 -16.16 13.77
C GLY A 203 -1.68 -15.38 12.62
N THR A 204 -2.45 -14.51 11.99
CA THR A 204 -2.10 -13.78 10.75
C THR A 204 -1.58 -12.36 11.04
N GLN A 205 -1.34 -12.01 12.30
CA GLN A 205 -0.99 -10.64 12.66
C GLN A 205 0.52 -10.37 12.49
N PRO A 206 0.91 -9.36 11.71
CA PRO A 206 2.28 -8.89 11.64
C PRO A 206 2.76 -8.31 12.97
N VAL A 207 4.06 -8.30 13.18
CA VAL A 207 4.72 -7.77 14.38
C VAL A 207 5.83 -6.81 13.96
N GLU A 208 5.88 -5.63 14.59
CA GLU A 208 7.03 -4.74 14.46
C GLU A 208 8.17 -5.21 15.33
N VAL A 209 9.36 -5.37 14.73
CA VAL A 209 10.58 -5.74 15.43
C VAL A 209 11.55 -4.56 15.36
N PRO A 210 11.77 -3.86 16.49
CA PRO A 210 12.76 -2.79 16.54
C PRO A 210 14.18 -3.38 16.47
N LEU A 211 15.07 -2.73 15.73
CA LEU A 211 16.46 -3.13 15.58
C LEU A 211 17.39 -2.19 16.34
N THR A 212 18.57 -2.70 16.67
CA THR A 212 19.61 -1.94 17.40
C THR A 212 20.15 -0.74 16.62
N ASP A 213 20.02 -0.76 15.29
CA ASP A 213 20.43 0.34 14.39
C ASP A 213 19.31 1.39 14.19
N GLY A 214 18.21 1.29 14.92
CA GLY A 214 17.08 2.23 14.86
C GLY A 214 16.07 1.93 13.73
N ARG A 215 16.34 0.97 12.85
CA ARG A 215 15.35 0.50 11.88
C ARG A 215 14.25 -0.31 12.56
N ARG A 216 13.17 -0.51 11.84
CA ARG A 216 12.09 -1.43 12.23
C ARG A 216 11.86 -2.42 11.11
N ALA A 217 11.83 -3.70 11.45
CA ALA A 217 11.38 -4.74 10.57
C ALA A 217 9.91 -5.03 10.83
N LEU A 218 9.16 -5.32 9.76
CA LEU A 218 7.83 -5.88 9.86
C LEU A 218 7.94 -7.39 9.67
N ALA A 219 7.75 -8.16 10.72
CA ALA A 219 7.71 -9.62 10.66
C ALA A 219 6.26 -10.10 10.51
N ILE A 220 6.02 -10.99 9.57
CA ILE A 220 4.71 -11.47 9.14
C ILE A 220 4.69 -12.98 9.26
N PRO A 221 3.73 -13.57 10.00
CA PRO A 221 3.54 -15.02 10.01
C PRO A 221 3.00 -15.47 8.65
N SER A 222 3.87 -16.04 7.83
CA SER A 222 3.57 -16.40 6.44
C SER A 222 3.24 -17.88 6.25
N GLY A 223 3.47 -18.70 7.28
CA GLY A 223 3.56 -20.15 7.09
C GLY A 223 4.85 -20.55 6.39
N LYS A 224 5.16 -21.86 6.39
CA LYS A 224 6.30 -22.41 5.67
C LYS A 224 5.93 -22.60 4.21
N CYS A 225 6.20 -21.63 3.38
CA CYS A 225 5.82 -21.63 1.96
C CYS A 225 6.79 -20.83 1.10
N GLU A 226 6.61 -20.95 -0.19
CA GLU A 226 7.19 -20.07 -1.19
C GLU A 226 6.16 -19.04 -1.63
N PHE A 227 6.59 -17.82 -1.81
CA PHE A 227 5.72 -16.73 -2.24
C PHE A 227 6.40 -15.84 -3.26
N THR A 228 5.59 -15.18 -4.07
CA THR A 228 6.01 -14.26 -5.12
C THR A 228 5.56 -12.86 -4.78
N ALA A 229 6.37 -11.87 -5.13
CA ALA A 229 6.01 -10.48 -4.98
C ALA A 229 5.69 -9.83 -6.34
N TYR A 230 4.79 -8.85 -6.34
CA TYR A 230 4.34 -8.13 -7.53
C TYR A 230 4.28 -6.63 -7.28
N TRP A 231 4.70 -5.86 -8.25
CA TRP A 231 4.52 -4.42 -8.26
C TRP A 231 3.28 -4.02 -9.06
N ALA A 232 2.44 -3.19 -8.47
CA ALA A 232 1.52 -2.36 -9.23
C ALA A 232 2.24 -1.06 -9.59
N VAL A 233 2.16 -0.64 -10.84
CA VAL A 233 2.77 0.60 -11.30
C VAL A 233 1.76 1.46 -12.08
N ASP A 234 1.97 2.77 -12.07
CA ASP A 234 1.19 3.72 -12.86
C ASP A 234 1.66 3.80 -14.32
N ALA A 235 1.07 4.68 -15.10
CA ALA A 235 1.41 4.90 -16.51
C ALA A 235 2.83 5.47 -16.70
N GLN A 236 3.42 6.08 -15.67
CA GLN A 236 4.78 6.60 -15.64
C GLN A 236 5.78 5.61 -15.06
N ASP A 237 5.38 4.35 -14.89
CA ASP A 237 6.20 3.27 -14.31
C ASP A 237 6.60 3.49 -12.84
N LYS A 238 5.89 4.36 -12.12
CA LYS A 238 6.10 4.62 -10.70
C LYS A 238 5.39 3.54 -9.86
N PRO A 239 6.01 3.02 -8.79
CA PRO A 239 5.38 2.03 -7.92
C PRO A 239 4.20 2.62 -7.14
N ILE A 240 3.09 1.91 -7.15
CA ILE A 240 1.85 2.24 -6.43
C ILE A 240 1.70 1.36 -5.20
N CYS A 241 1.93 0.06 -5.34
CA CYS A 241 2.01 -0.85 -4.21
C CYS A 241 2.84 -2.09 -4.56
N LEU A 242 3.39 -2.70 -3.52
CA LEU A 242 3.96 -4.04 -3.54
C LEU A 242 2.95 -5.00 -2.94
N VAL A 243 2.68 -6.10 -3.63
CA VAL A 243 1.84 -7.20 -3.14
C VAL A 243 2.71 -8.44 -3.02
N ILE A 244 2.71 -9.05 -1.84
CA ILE A 244 3.35 -10.35 -1.59
C ILE A 244 2.23 -11.37 -1.50
N ASP A 245 2.21 -12.30 -2.46
CA ASP A 245 1.18 -13.34 -2.58
C ASP A 245 1.66 -14.61 -1.89
N PHE A 246 0.96 -15.04 -0.87
CA PHE A 246 1.25 -16.25 -0.08
C PHE A 246 0.68 -17.53 -0.67
N ALA A 247 0.17 -17.47 -1.90
CA ALA A 247 -0.40 -18.61 -2.61
C ALA A 247 -1.55 -19.33 -1.87
N ALA A 248 -2.22 -18.65 -0.93
CA ALA A 248 -3.36 -19.20 -0.20
C ALA A 248 -4.56 -19.54 -1.09
N ILE A 249 -4.61 -18.96 -2.29
CA ILE A 249 -5.68 -19.22 -3.27
C ILE A 249 -5.20 -20.26 -4.27
N SER A 250 -5.90 -21.39 -4.33
CA SER A 250 -5.57 -22.46 -5.27
C SER A 250 -5.68 -22.01 -6.73
N GLN A 251 -4.92 -22.62 -7.64
CA GLN A 251 -5.03 -22.34 -9.09
C GLN A 251 -6.45 -22.61 -9.63
N LYS A 252 -7.16 -23.58 -9.06
CA LYS A 252 -8.55 -23.88 -9.41
C LYS A 252 -9.46 -22.72 -9.04
N ASP A 253 -9.31 -22.14 -7.85
CA ASP A 253 -10.13 -21.04 -7.37
C ASP A 253 -9.83 -19.74 -8.12
N TRP A 254 -8.59 -19.52 -8.53
CA TRP A 254 -8.23 -18.40 -9.42
C TRP A 254 -8.99 -18.41 -10.75
N LYS A 255 -9.23 -19.61 -11.32
CA LYS A 255 -9.93 -19.80 -12.59
C LYS A 255 -11.45 -19.84 -12.43
N ALA A 256 -11.96 -20.00 -11.21
CA ALA A 256 -13.40 -20.04 -10.96
C ALA A 256 -14.02 -18.68 -11.34
N LYS A 257 -15.14 -18.75 -12.09
CA LYS A 257 -15.92 -17.54 -12.34
C LYS A 257 -16.51 -17.05 -11.02
N PRO A 258 -16.59 -15.74 -10.80
CA PRO A 258 -17.34 -15.21 -9.66
C PRO A 258 -18.78 -15.72 -9.73
N VAL A 259 -19.25 -16.31 -8.64
CA VAL A 259 -20.63 -16.78 -8.48
C VAL A 259 -21.49 -15.63 -7.98
#